data_6aba26ee090e1c509923d694f9dba58a
#
_entry.id   6aba26ee090e1c509923d694f9dba58a
#
_cell.length_a   1.000
_cell.length_b   1.000
_cell.length_c   1.000
_cell.angle_alpha   90.00
_cell.angle_beta   90.00
_cell.angle_gamma   90.00
#
_symmetry.space_group_name_H-M   'P 1'
#
loop_
_entity.id
_entity.type
_entity.pdbx_description
1 polymer ?
#
loop_
_entity_poly.entity_id
_entity_poly.type
_entity_poly.pdbx_seq_one_letter_code
_entity_poly.pdbx_strand_id
1 'polypeptide(L)'
;MWYGSGMKNFEKVGDKKPATKKSVSASKSAVKPVIDQAGFTLVSHYQPAGDQPEAISGLVAGLQKGLHKQTLLGATGTGKTFTIANVINQVQRPTLVIAHNKTLAAQLASEFKQFFPDAAVHYFVSYYDYYQPEAYMPMTDTYIEKDAQINEEIDRLRHASTQALLTRNDCIIVASVSCIYGLGSPAEYAAMNVMLQVGQVITKRELMEQMIRVHFSRTNADLTPGEFRGVGNRIDIMPVSERHMVAVTFVGNTIGMIQVIDPVSSVIIEEVQNIFIF
;
A
#
# COMPACT_ATOMS: atom_id res chain seq x y z
N MET A 1 -18.19 -38.15 -45.29
CA MET A 1 -19.49 -38.71 -45.64
C MET A 1 -20.52 -38.11 -44.70
N TRP A 2 -21.29 -37.18 -45.29
CA TRP A 2 -22.75 -37.05 -45.27
C TRP A 2 -23.42 -36.65 -43.96
N TYR A 3 -23.92 -35.45 -43.88
CA TYR A 3 -25.22 -34.79 -44.14
C TYR A 3 -26.21 -35.04 -42.98
N GLY A 4 -26.93 -34.11 -42.47
CA GLY A 4 -27.81 -33.10 -42.98
C GLY A 4 -28.39 -32.18 -41.90
N SER A 5 -28.55 -31.01 -42.27
CA SER A 5 -29.64 -30.02 -42.25
C SER A 5 -30.75 -30.16 -41.19
N GLY A 6 -31.04 -29.07 -40.53
CA GLY A 6 -32.24 -28.83 -39.75
C GLY A 6 -32.31 -27.41 -39.20
N MET A 7 -32.58 -26.43 -40.11
CA MET A 7 -33.07 -25.10 -39.70
C MET A 7 -34.45 -25.24 -39.09
N LYS A 8 -34.66 -24.72 -37.88
CA LYS A 8 -36.00 -24.32 -37.41
C LYS A 8 -35.95 -22.88 -36.97
N ASN A 9 -36.75 -22.08 -37.65
CA ASN A 9 -37.07 -20.70 -37.33
C ASN A 9 -37.58 -20.57 -35.90
N PHE A 10 -37.04 -19.63 -35.15
CA PHE A 10 -37.67 -19.12 -33.94
C PHE A 10 -38.11 -17.68 -34.18
N GLU A 11 -39.39 -17.49 -33.99
CA GLU A 11 -40.13 -16.24 -34.12
C GLU A 11 -39.60 -15.18 -33.16
N LYS A 12 -39.63 -13.94 -33.64
CA LYS A 12 -39.42 -12.71 -32.89
C LYS A 12 -40.51 -12.56 -31.83
N VAL A 13 -40.14 -12.63 -30.57
CA VAL A 13 -40.97 -12.16 -29.44
C VAL A 13 -40.55 -10.74 -29.08
N GLY A 14 -41.58 -9.88 -29.01
CA GLY A 14 -41.49 -8.43 -28.98
C GLY A 14 -40.69 -7.80 -27.85
N ASP A 15 -40.05 -6.69 -28.23
CA ASP A 15 -39.41 -5.72 -27.40
C ASP A 15 -40.36 -5.13 -26.35
N LYS A 16 -40.14 -5.49 -25.08
CA LYS A 16 -40.59 -4.67 -23.94
C LYS A 16 -39.38 -3.91 -23.40
N LYS A 17 -39.34 -2.59 -23.65
CA LYS A 17 -38.39 -1.66 -23.03
C LYS A 17 -38.44 -1.80 -21.51
N PRO A 18 -37.30 -2.03 -20.82
CA PRO A 18 -37.26 -1.93 -19.36
C PRO A 18 -37.31 -0.45 -18.94
N ALA A 19 -38.10 -0.19 -17.92
CA ALA A 19 -38.30 1.11 -17.34
C ALA A 19 -36.96 1.70 -16.87
N THR A 20 -36.69 2.96 -17.26
CA THR A 20 -35.56 3.79 -16.84
C THR A 20 -35.57 3.96 -15.34
N LYS A 21 -34.70 3.25 -14.62
CA LYS A 21 -34.33 3.57 -13.26
C LYS A 21 -33.52 4.88 -13.31
N LYS A 22 -34.07 5.95 -12.75
CA LYS A 22 -33.34 7.19 -12.49
C LYS A 22 -32.13 6.87 -11.64
N SER A 23 -30.93 6.92 -12.23
CA SER A 23 -29.67 6.89 -11.54
C SER A 23 -29.55 8.19 -10.72
N VAL A 24 -29.62 8.09 -9.41
CA VAL A 24 -29.22 9.17 -8.51
C VAL A 24 -27.70 9.27 -8.65
N SER A 25 -27.24 10.23 -9.43
CA SER A 25 -25.84 10.60 -9.54
C SER A 25 -25.42 11.32 -8.25
N ALA A 26 -24.95 10.57 -7.27
CA ALA A 26 -24.17 11.14 -6.20
C ALA A 26 -22.76 11.41 -6.76
N SER A 27 -22.54 12.61 -7.25
CA SER A 27 -21.21 13.14 -7.53
C SER A 27 -20.48 13.38 -6.20
N LYS A 28 -19.96 12.34 -5.58
CA LYS A 28 -18.92 12.46 -4.57
C LYS A 28 -17.62 12.69 -5.34
N SER A 29 -17.15 13.92 -5.38
CA SER A 29 -15.75 14.22 -5.70
C SER A 29 -14.88 13.44 -4.71
N ALA A 30 -14.30 12.35 -5.16
CA ALA A 30 -13.26 11.66 -4.40
C ALA A 30 -12.14 12.69 -4.18
N VAL A 31 -11.93 13.09 -2.94
CA VAL A 31 -10.82 13.96 -2.56
C VAL A 31 -9.57 13.15 -2.91
N LYS A 32 -8.84 13.60 -3.92
CA LYS A 32 -7.54 13.01 -4.24
C LYS A 32 -6.63 13.24 -3.05
N PRO A 33 -5.93 12.20 -2.54
CA PRO A 33 -4.96 12.39 -1.47
C PRO A 33 -3.98 13.49 -1.89
N VAL A 34 -3.66 14.39 -0.96
CA VAL A 34 -2.63 15.41 -1.18
C VAL A 34 -1.31 14.65 -1.24
N ILE A 35 -0.68 14.61 -2.43
CA ILE A 35 0.62 13.99 -2.61
C ILE A 35 1.64 14.94 -1.99
N ASP A 36 2.34 14.47 -0.96
CA ASP A 36 3.50 15.15 -0.43
C ASP A 36 4.55 15.29 -1.54
N GLN A 37 5.04 16.52 -1.77
CA GLN A 37 6.04 16.82 -2.80
C GLN A 37 7.47 16.54 -2.32
N ALA A 38 7.65 15.75 -1.28
CA ALA A 38 8.96 15.29 -0.84
C ALA A 38 9.71 14.62 -2.00
N GLY A 39 10.98 14.94 -2.13
CA GLY A 39 11.87 14.36 -3.13
C GLY A 39 12.88 13.41 -2.52
N PHE A 40 13.48 12.56 -3.35
CA PHE A 40 14.56 11.71 -2.90
C PHE A 40 15.82 12.50 -2.56
N THR A 41 16.38 12.24 -1.39
CA THR A 41 17.70 12.74 -0.98
C THR A 41 18.61 11.56 -0.66
N LEU A 42 19.62 11.35 -1.51
CA LEU A 42 20.59 10.26 -1.35
C LEU A 42 21.58 10.59 -0.22
N VAL A 43 21.63 9.72 0.77
CA VAL A 43 22.63 9.78 1.86
C VAL A 43 23.60 8.61 1.70
N SER A 44 24.88 8.91 1.51
CA SER A 44 25.93 7.89 1.35
C SER A 44 27.29 8.42 1.75
N HIS A 45 28.09 7.57 2.36
CA HIS A 45 29.52 7.82 2.58
C HIS A 45 30.38 7.52 1.33
N TYR A 46 29.77 6.90 0.31
CA TYR A 46 30.45 6.53 -0.93
C TYR A 46 30.19 7.57 -2.02
N GLN A 47 31.15 7.73 -2.91
CA GLN A 47 31.01 8.48 -4.16
C GLN A 47 31.06 7.50 -5.34
N PRO A 48 30.33 7.77 -6.44
CA PRO A 48 30.44 6.96 -7.64
C PRO A 48 31.88 6.87 -8.14
N ALA A 49 32.36 5.65 -8.40
CA ALA A 49 33.74 5.39 -8.81
C ALA A 49 33.79 4.39 -9.97
N GLY A 50 34.96 4.34 -10.67
CA GLY A 50 35.14 3.48 -11.84
C GLY A 50 34.14 3.84 -12.95
N ASP A 51 33.43 2.83 -13.47
CA ASP A 51 32.44 2.99 -14.55
C ASP A 51 31.06 3.47 -14.07
N GLN A 52 30.85 3.61 -12.74
CA GLN A 52 29.56 4.01 -12.19
C GLN A 52 29.09 5.40 -12.66
N PRO A 53 29.95 6.47 -12.72
CA PRO A 53 29.51 7.77 -13.21
C PRO A 53 28.97 7.74 -14.63
N GLU A 54 29.64 6.99 -15.53
CA GLU A 54 29.19 6.83 -16.91
C GLU A 54 27.90 6.04 -16.99
N ALA A 55 27.76 4.95 -16.24
CA ALA A 55 26.55 4.15 -16.16
C ALA A 55 25.35 4.96 -15.64
N ILE A 56 25.54 5.78 -14.60
CA ILE A 56 24.51 6.66 -14.04
C ILE A 56 24.06 7.67 -15.11
N SER A 57 25.00 8.38 -15.73
CA SER A 57 24.68 9.39 -16.73
C SER A 57 23.98 8.80 -17.96
N GLY A 58 24.41 7.61 -18.40
CA GLY A 58 23.80 6.88 -19.50
C GLY A 58 22.35 6.45 -19.19
N LEU A 59 22.10 5.88 -18.01
CA LEU A 59 20.76 5.46 -17.57
C LEU A 59 19.81 6.65 -17.43
N VAL A 60 20.27 7.75 -16.81
CA VAL A 60 19.46 8.98 -16.64
C VAL A 60 19.13 9.59 -18.00
N ALA A 61 20.12 9.72 -18.90
CA ALA A 61 19.90 10.24 -20.24
C ALA A 61 18.92 9.37 -21.05
N GLY A 62 19.00 8.06 -20.89
CA GLY A 62 18.06 7.12 -21.51
C GLY A 62 16.63 7.33 -21.01
N LEU A 63 16.42 7.47 -19.70
CA LEU A 63 15.11 7.76 -19.10
C LEU A 63 14.55 9.12 -19.54
N GLN A 64 15.38 10.14 -19.65
CA GLN A 64 14.99 11.47 -20.14
C GLN A 64 14.58 11.45 -21.63
N LYS A 65 15.22 10.59 -22.43
CA LYS A 65 14.84 10.35 -23.84
C LYS A 65 13.63 9.45 -24.01
N GLY A 66 13.05 8.95 -22.92
CA GLY A 66 11.88 8.08 -22.96
C GLY A 66 12.19 6.63 -23.34
N LEU A 67 13.42 6.14 -23.16
CA LEU A 67 13.74 4.73 -23.38
C LEU A 67 13.00 3.87 -22.35
N HIS A 68 12.18 2.94 -22.83
CA HIS A 68 11.39 2.04 -21.99
C HIS A 68 12.18 0.87 -21.40
N LYS A 69 13.33 0.55 -21.98
CA LYS A 69 14.16 -0.60 -21.58
C LYS A 69 15.62 -0.20 -21.60
N GLN A 70 16.32 -0.48 -20.51
CA GLN A 70 17.76 -0.30 -20.37
C GLN A 70 18.32 -1.47 -19.56
N THR A 71 19.57 -1.83 -19.77
CA THR A 71 20.23 -2.92 -19.05
C THR A 71 21.51 -2.39 -18.41
N LEU A 72 21.62 -2.55 -17.09
CA LEU A 72 22.86 -2.32 -16.34
C LEU A 72 23.59 -3.65 -16.16
N LEU A 73 24.71 -3.85 -16.87
CA LEU A 73 25.58 -5.01 -16.74
C LEU A 73 26.66 -4.73 -15.71
N GLY A 74 26.84 -5.64 -14.75
CA GLY A 74 27.88 -5.53 -13.75
C GLY A 74 28.02 -6.83 -12.95
N ALA A 75 29.23 -7.20 -12.58
CA ALA A 75 29.51 -8.34 -11.72
C ALA A 75 28.91 -8.16 -10.31
N THR A 76 28.86 -9.23 -9.53
CA THR A 76 28.49 -9.14 -8.12
C THR A 76 29.48 -8.26 -7.35
N GLY A 77 29.01 -7.40 -6.47
CA GLY A 77 29.84 -6.51 -5.67
C GLY A 77 30.30 -5.21 -6.36
N THR A 78 29.90 -4.94 -7.60
CA THR A 78 30.26 -3.69 -8.32
C THR A 78 29.41 -2.49 -7.94
N GLY A 79 28.56 -2.58 -6.90
CA GLY A 79 27.75 -1.46 -6.42
C GLY A 79 26.56 -1.12 -7.32
N LYS A 80 25.95 -2.11 -8.01
CA LYS A 80 24.76 -1.86 -8.86
C LYS A 80 23.62 -1.18 -8.12
N THR A 81 23.35 -1.56 -6.86
CA THR A 81 22.30 -0.94 -6.04
C THR A 81 22.61 0.54 -5.81
N PHE A 82 23.85 0.88 -5.51
CA PHE A 82 24.28 2.27 -5.34
C PHE A 82 24.19 3.06 -6.65
N THR A 83 24.56 2.44 -7.79
CA THR A 83 24.38 3.05 -9.13
C THR A 83 22.89 3.39 -9.36
N ILE A 84 21.98 2.46 -9.10
CA ILE A 84 20.53 2.68 -9.26
C ILE A 84 20.01 3.72 -8.25
N ALA A 85 20.51 3.74 -7.01
CA ALA A 85 20.16 4.77 -6.03
C ALA A 85 20.51 6.17 -6.55
N ASN A 86 21.67 6.35 -7.16
CA ASN A 86 22.07 7.60 -7.80
C ASN A 86 21.15 7.98 -8.98
N VAL A 87 20.71 7.00 -9.79
CA VAL A 87 19.73 7.23 -10.86
C VAL A 87 18.39 7.70 -10.28
N ILE A 88 17.87 7.03 -9.25
CA ILE A 88 16.62 7.42 -8.57
C ILE A 88 16.71 8.84 -8.02
N ASN A 89 17.82 9.17 -7.36
CA ASN A 89 18.08 10.51 -6.83
C ASN A 89 18.08 11.60 -7.90
N GLN A 90 18.54 11.31 -9.12
CA GLN A 90 18.54 12.28 -10.22
C GLN A 90 17.21 12.37 -10.95
N VAL A 91 16.49 11.25 -11.07
CA VAL A 91 15.23 11.16 -11.85
C VAL A 91 14.01 11.59 -11.04
N GLN A 92 14.04 11.46 -9.72
CA GLN A 92 12.99 11.90 -8.80
C GLN A 92 11.60 11.31 -9.13
N ARG A 93 11.52 9.99 -9.37
CA ARG A 93 10.27 9.30 -9.69
C ARG A 93 9.99 8.15 -8.72
N PRO A 94 8.72 7.90 -8.35
CA PRO A 94 8.35 6.68 -7.65
C PRO A 94 8.90 5.45 -8.36
N THR A 95 9.49 4.54 -7.61
CA THR A 95 10.26 3.42 -8.16
C THR A 95 9.77 2.09 -7.62
N LEU A 96 9.57 1.13 -8.52
CA LEU A 96 9.31 -0.27 -8.17
C LEU A 96 10.56 -1.11 -8.47
N VAL A 97 11.07 -1.79 -7.45
CA VAL A 97 12.20 -2.74 -7.54
C VAL A 97 11.65 -4.14 -7.37
N ILE A 98 11.80 -4.99 -8.39
CA ILE A 98 11.31 -6.38 -8.34
C ILE A 98 12.49 -7.33 -8.17
N ALA A 99 12.45 -8.13 -7.11
CA ALA A 99 13.41 -9.20 -6.84
C ALA A 99 12.76 -10.58 -7.04
N HIS A 100 13.56 -11.57 -7.41
CA HIS A 100 13.06 -12.91 -7.71
C HIS A 100 12.63 -13.69 -6.45
N ASN A 101 13.08 -13.29 -5.25
CA ASN A 101 12.68 -13.92 -4.00
C ASN A 101 12.57 -12.90 -2.84
N LYS A 102 11.99 -13.35 -1.71
CA LYS A 102 11.78 -12.52 -0.51
C LYS A 102 13.10 -12.07 0.12
N THR A 103 14.11 -12.93 0.18
CA THR A 103 15.41 -12.65 0.82
C THR A 103 16.14 -11.51 0.12
N LEU A 104 16.23 -11.57 -1.21
CA LEU A 104 16.85 -10.48 -1.99
C LEU A 104 16.02 -9.20 -1.91
N ALA A 105 14.69 -9.30 -1.91
CA ALA A 105 13.82 -8.13 -1.73
C ALA A 105 14.06 -7.46 -0.37
N ALA A 106 14.20 -8.24 0.71
CA ALA A 106 14.50 -7.70 2.04
C ALA A 106 15.87 -7.03 2.10
N GLN A 107 16.90 -7.64 1.49
CA GLN A 107 18.23 -7.05 1.39
C GLN A 107 18.17 -5.70 0.66
N LEU A 108 17.57 -5.66 -0.54
CA LEU A 108 17.46 -4.43 -1.34
C LEU A 108 16.63 -3.35 -0.62
N ALA A 109 15.55 -3.72 0.07
CA ALA A 109 14.77 -2.77 0.87
C ALA A 109 15.63 -2.14 1.98
N SER A 110 16.45 -2.94 2.66
CA SER A 110 17.39 -2.46 3.68
C SER A 110 18.46 -1.52 3.08
N GLU A 111 19.04 -1.88 1.94
CA GLU A 111 20.03 -1.05 1.24
C GLU A 111 19.41 0.30 0.79
N PHE A 112 18.24 0.29 0.16
CA PHE A 112 17.55 1.52 -0.25
C PHE A 112 17.12 2.38 0.94
N LYS A 113 16.71 1.77 2.08
CA LYS A 113 16.38 2.52 3.30
C LYS A 113 17.60 3.23 3.89
N GLN A 114 18.79 2.64 3.77
CA GLN A 114 20.04 3.29 4.17
C GLN A 114 20.42 4.45 3.23
N PHE A 115 20.20 4.29 1.92
CA PHE A 115 20.47 5.35 0.94
C PHE A 115 19.44 6.49 0.98
N PHE A 116 18.20 6.21 1.38
CA PHE A 116 17.10 7.16 1.43
C PHE A 116 16.38 7.09 2.77
N PRO A 117 17.00 7.54 3.88
CA PRO A 117 16.44 7.40 5.23
C PRO A 117 15.08 8.11 5.41
N ASP A 118 14.87 9.24 4.71
CA ASP A 118 13.67 10.07 4.82
C ASP A 118 12.58 9.69 3.81
N ALA A 119 12.92 8.89 2.77
CA ALA A 119 11.97 8.46 1.76
C ALA A 119 11.11 7.27 2.22
N ALA A 120 9.96 7.12 1.56
CA ALA A 120 9.05 6.01 1.78
C ALA A 120 9.56 4.73 1.11
N VAL A 121 10.50 4.04 1.75
CA VAL A 121 11.02 2.75 1.28
C VAL A 121 10.27 1.62 1.94
N HIS A 122 9.53 0.84 1.15
CA HIS A 122 8.66 -0.23 1.63
C HIS A 122 8.99 -1.58 1.02
N TYR A 123 8.65 -2.64 1.78
CA TYR A 123 8.85 -4.02 1.42
C TYR A 123 7.50 -4.68 1.11
N PHE A 124 7.36 -5.26 -0.09
CA PHE A 124 6.09 -5.80 -0.58
C PHE A 124 6.26 -7.24 -1.08
N VAL A 125 5.83 -8.21 -0.28
CA VAL A 125 5.97 -9.64 -0.58
C VAL A 125 4.66 -10.39 -0.38
N SER A 126 4.63 -11.70 -0.69
CA SER A 126 3.44 -12.52 -0.50
C SER A 126 3.08 -12.66 0.98
N TYR A 127 1.79 -12.78 1.28
CA TYR A 127 1.24 -12.94 2.63
C TYR A 127 1.77 -14.17 3.36
N TYR A 128 2.01 -15.27 2.63
CA TYR A 128 2.33 -16.54 3.23
C TYR A 128 3.82 -16.65 3.53
N ASP A 129 4.18 -16.79 4.80
CA ASP A 129 5.54 -17.13 5.23
C ASP A 129 5.76 -18.62 5.29
N TYR A 130 4.72 -19.35 5.65
CA TYR A 130 4.73 -20.80 5.80
C TYR A 130 3.59 -21.40 5.00
N TYR A 131 3.91 -22.40 4.20
CA TYR A 131 2.96 -23.23 3.48
C TYR A 131 3.24 -24.67 3.84
N GLN A 132 2.36 -25.27 4.65
CA GLN A 132 2.36 -26.68 4.91
C GLN A 132 1.37 -27.34 3.95
N PRO A 133 1.85 -28.15 2.97
CA PRO A 133 0.96 -28.91 2.12
C PRO A 133 0.22 -29.96 2.94
N GLU A 134 -0.96 -30.33 2.47
CA GLU A 134 -1.68 -31.48 3.01
C GLU A 134 -0.79 -32.73 2.90
N ALA A 135 -0.71 -33.48 3.97
CA ALA A 135 -0.01 -34.75 4.00
C ALA A 135 -0.81 -35.79 4.80
N TYR A 136 -0.93 -36.98 4.25
CA TYR A 136 -1.49 -38.12 4.95
C TYR A 136 -0.38 -39.12 5.26
N MET A 137 -0.22 -39.47 6.53
CA MET A 137 0.73 -40.45 6.99
C MET A 137 0.02 -41.78 7.25
N PRO A 138 0.05 -42.77 6.31
CA PRO A 138 -0.70 -44.01 6.44
C PRO A 138 -0.29 -44.86 7.65
N MET A 139 0.99 -44.75 8.09
CA MET A 139 1.49 -45.54 9.22
C MET A 139 0.89 -45.16 10.58
N THR A 140 0.43 -43.90 10.72
CA THR A 140 -0.13 -43.37 11.97
C THR A 140 -1.59 -42.92 11.81
N ASP A 141 -2.17 -43.17 10.64
CA ASP A 141 -3.53 -42.67 10.26
C ASP A 141 -3.70 -41.20 10.60
N THR A 142 -2.66 -40.41 10.36
CA THR A 142 -2.65 -39.00 10.69
C THR A 142 -2.81 -38.14 9.43
N TYR A 143 -3.83 -37.32 9.37
CA TYR A 143 -4.02 -36.31 8.35
C TYR A 143 -3.47 -34.97 8.86
N ILE A 144 -2.48 -34.43 8.14
CA ILE A 144 -1.95 -33.08 8.40
C ILE A 144 -2.69 -32.14 7.48
N GLU A 145 -3.50 -31.27 8.06
CA GLU A 145 -4.24 -30.26 7.31
C GLU A 145 -3.29 -29.22 6.68
N LYS A 146 -3.75 -28.65 5.57
CA LYS A 146 -3.09 -27.51 4.95
C LYS A 146 -3.13 -26.34 5.92
N ASP A 147 -1.97 -25.86 6.35
CA ASP A 147 -1.85 -24.67 7.17
C ASP A 147 -1.17 -23.56 6.36
N ALA A 148 -1.81 -22.39 6.32
CA ALA A 148 -1.29 -21.20 5.68
C ALA A 148 -1.56 -20.02 6.61
N GLN A 149 -0.57 -19.69 7.43
CA GLN A 149 -0.68 -18.54 8.32
C GLN A 149 -0.39 -17.25 7.58
N ILE A 150 -1.32 -16.31 7.71
CA ILE A 150 -1.11 -14.93 7.24
C ILE A 150 -0.26 -14.23 8.28
N ASN A 151 0.88 -13.69 7.83
CA ASN A 151 1.75 -12.90 8.68
C ASN A 151 1.21 -11.47 8.75
N GLU A 152 0.73 -11.06 9.92
CA GLU A 152 0.15 -9.73 10.16
C GLU A 152 1.13 -8.59 9.84
N GLU A 153 2.43 -8.80 10.10
CA GLU A 153 3.46 -7.81 9.78
C GLU A 153 3.63 -7.63 8.26
N ILE A 154 3.54 -8.72 7.48
CA ILE A 154 3.57 -8.63 6.01
C ILE A 154 2.33 -7.91 5.50
N ASP A 155 1.17 -8.18 6.08
CA ASP A 155 -0.07 -7.48 5.71
C ASP A 155 0.05 -5.98 5.96
N ARG A 156 0.50 -5.58 7.13
CA ARG A 156 0.80 -4.20 7.49
C ARG A 156 1.76 -3.54 6.49
N LEU A 157 2.86 -4.21 6.14
CA LEU A 157 3.86 -3.68 5.19
C LEU A 157 3.28 -3.50 3.77
N ARG A 158 2.37 -4.37 3.35
CA ARG A 158 1.66 -4.25 2.07
C ARG A 158 0.70 -3.07 2.05
N HIS A 159 -0.06 -2.88 3.12
CA HIS A 159 -0.94 -1.71 3.28
C HIS A 159 -0.11 -0.41 3.29
N ALA A 160 0.98 -0.35 4.07
CA ALA A 160 1.88 0.79 4.11
C ALA A 160 2.48 1.11 2.74
N SER A 161 2.85 0.09 1.95
CA SER A 161 3.34 0.26 0.58
C SER A 161 2.30 0.91 -0.34
N THR A 162 1.05 0.45 -0.25
CA THR A 162 -0.05 0.96 -1.07
C THR A 162 -0.40 2.40 -0.68
N GLN A 163 -0.44 2.69 0.62
CA GLN A 163 -0.67 4.03 1.16
C GLN A 163 0.41 4.99 0.68
N ALA A 164 1.69 4.63 0.81
CA ALA A 164 2.80 5.46 0.39
C ALA A 164 2.73 5.81 -1.10
N LEU A 165 2.38 4.87 -1.98
CA LEU A 165 2.19 5.12 -3.41
C LEU A 165 1.06 6.11 -3.71
N LEU A 166 0.06 6.21 -2.84
CA LEU A 166 -1.08 7.12 -3.01
C LEU A 166 -0.83 8.50 -2.42
N THR A 167 0.09 8.62 -1.46
CA THR A 167 0.28 9.85 -0.67
C THR A 167 1.63 10.53 -0.88
N ARG A 168 2.67 9.83 -1.40
CA ARG A 168 4.04 10.34 -1.51
C ARG A 168 4.61 10.15 -2.91
N ASN A 169 5.49 11.08 -3.33
CA ASN A 169 6.23 11.02 -4.59
C ASN A 169 7.61 10.35 -4.42
N ASP A 170 8.19 10.39 -3.23
CA ASP A 170 9.49 9.81 -2.88
C ASP A 170 9.35 8.36 -2.41
N CYS A 171 8.65 7.54 -3.19
CA CYS A 171 8.30 6.17 -2.82
C CYS A 171 9.17 5.15 -3.57
N ILE A 172 9.80 4.22 -2.85
CA ILE A 172 10.49 3.04 -3.38
C ILE A 172 9.82 1.79 -2.82
N ILE A 173 9.17 1.02 -3.68
CA ILE A 173 8.61 -0.28 -3.31
C ILE A 173 9.54 -1.38 -3.76
N VAL A 174 10.08 -2.14 -2.82
CA VAL A 174 10.89 -3.32 -3.11
C VAL A 174 10.03 -4.56 -2.94
N ALA A 175 9.75 -5.23 -4.05
CA ALA A 175 8.77 -6.30 -4.12
C ALA A 175 9.37 -7.64 -4.58
N SER A 176 8.79 -8.73 -4.14
CA SER A 176 8.97 -10.02 -4.80
C SER A 176 8.01 -10.14 -5.99
N VAL A 177 8.16 -11.21 -6.78
CA VAL A 177 7.29 -11.47 -7.94
C VAL A 177 5.79 -11.49 -7.61
N SER A 178 5.42 -11.64 -6.34
CA SER A 178 4.03 -11.61 -5.88
C SER A 178 3.31 -10.27 -6.12
N CYS A 179 4.04 -9.18 -6.37
CA CYS A 179 3.44 -7.87 -6.69
C CYS A 179 2.66 -7.84 -8.02
N ILE A 180 2.88 -8.81 -8.90
CA ILE A 180 2.15 -8.92 -10.18
C ILE A 180 0.71 -9.41 -9.99
N TYR A 181 0.40 -10.02 -8.86
CA TYR A 181 -0.96 -10.44 -8.53
C TYR A 181 -1.71 -9.29 -7.87
N GLY A 182 -2.78 -8.82 -8.52
CA GLY A 182 -3.53 -7.66 -8.09
C GLY A 182 -4.22 -7.86 -6.73
N LEU A 183 -4.27 -6.79 -5.94
CA LEU A 183 -4.96 -6.71 -4.65
C LEU A 183 -6.29 -5.94 -4.72
N GLY A 184 -6.82 -5.73 -5.91
CA GLY A 184 -8.01 -4.91 -6.13
C GLY A 184 -7.72 -3.63 -6.94
N SER A 185 -8.68 -2.74 -6.98
CA SER A 185 -8.57 -1.48 -7.71
C SER A 185 -7.88 -0.40 -6.86
N PRO A 186 -6.79 0.23 -7.33
CA PRO A 186 -6.18 1.37 -6.63
C PRO A 186 -7.17 2.52 -6.39
N ALA A 187 -8.14 2.71 -7.29
CA ALA A 187 -9.17 3.74 -7.14
C ALA A 187 -10.14 3.43 -5.99
N GLU A 188 -10.51 2.16 -5.81
CA GLU A 188 -11.35 1.73 -4.68
C GLU A 188 -10.58 1.84 -3.37
N TYR A 189 -9.31 1.42 -3.34
CA TYR A 189 -8.46 1.58 -2.16
C TYR A 189 -8.29 3.07 -1.80
N ALA A 190 -8.04 3.94 -2.78
CA ALA A 190 -7.95 5.38 -2.56
C ALA A 190 -9.30 6.01 -2.10
N ALA A 191 -10.44 5.42 -2.48
CA ALA A 191 -11.76 5.89 -2.04
C ALA A 191 -12.12 5.43 -0.61
N MET A 192 -11.43 4.42 -0.10
CA MET A 192 -11.63 3.84 1.25
C MET A 192 -10.70 4.47 2.31
N ASN A 193 -10.29 5.71 2.14
CA ASN A 193 -9.54 6.43 3.17
C ASN A 193 -10.43 7.46 3.88
N VAL A 194 -10.05 7.81 5.09
CA VAL A 194 -10.62 8.91 5.86
C VAL A 194 -9.54 9.96 6.09
N MET A 195 -9.68 11.12 5.46
CA MET A 195 -8.83 12.27 5.73
C MET A 195 -9.37 13.03 6.94
N LEU A 196 -8.52 13.23 7.94
CA LEU A 196 -8.82 14.00 9.14
C LEU A 196 -7.91 15.23 9.19
N GLN A 197 -8.48 16.36 9.59
CA GLN A 197 -7.75 17.62 9.71
C GLN A 197 -8.17 18.36 10.98
N VAL A 198 -7.21 18.98 11.67
CA VAL A 198 -7.49 19.89 12.79
C VAL A 198 -8.34 21.06 12.29
N GLY A 199 -9.39 21.39 13.03
CA GLY A 199 -10.38 22.41 12.62
C GLY A 199 -11.50 21.88 11.73
N GLN A 200 -11.48 20.63 11.29
CA GLN A 200 -12.55 20.01 10.52
C GLN A 200 -13.84 19.93 11.35
N VAL A 201 -14.93 20.44 10.80
CA VAL A 201 -16.27 20.36 11.42
C VAL A 201 -16.85 18.98 11.11
N ILE A 202 -16.87 18.13 12.10
CA ILE A 202 -17.43 16.78 12.06
C ILE A 202 -17.77 16.35 13.47
N THR A 203 -18.90 15.70 13.66
CA THR A 203 -19.25 15.16 14.98
C THR A 203 -18.52 13.87 15.24
N LYS A 204 -18.31 13.54 16.52
CA LYS A 204 -17.74 12.27 16.93
C LYS A 204 -18.51 11.07 16.35
N ARG A 205 -19.84 11.16 16.28
CA ARG A 205 -20.70 10.13 15.72
C ARG A 205 -20.47 9.94 14.22
N GLU A 206 -20.40 11.03 13.47
CA GLU A 206 -20.14 10.98 12.03
C GLU A 206 -18.78 10.38 11.71
N LEU A 207 -17.74 10.71 12.50
CA LEU A 207 -16.43 10.08 12.34
C LEU A 207 -16.50 8.57 12.59
N MET A 208 -17.16 8.13 13.67
CA MET A 208 -17.35 6.69 13.93
C MET A 208 -18.11 5.98 12.80
N GLU A 209 -19.12 6.62 12.21
CA GLU A 209 -19.85 6.08 11.05
C GLU A 209 -18.96 6.02 9.80
N GLN A 210 -18.06 6.99 9.60
CA GLN A 210 -17.07 6.95 8.51
C GLN A 210 -16.07 5.79 8.71
N MET A 211 -15.56 5.58 9.93
CA MET A 211 -14.66 4.47 10.25
C MET A 211 -15.31 3.12 9.93
N ILE A 212 -16.57 2.91 10.31
CA ILE A 212 -17.30 1.68 9.98
C ILE A 212 -17.45 1.51 8.45
N ARG A 213 -17.68 2.58 7.70
CA ARG A 213 -17.80 2.52 6.22
C ARG A 213 -16.50 2.10 5.53
N VAL A 214 -15.36 2.41 6.13
CA VAL A 214 -14.02 1.98 5.65
C VAL A 214 -13.54 0.71 6.34
N HIS A 215 -14.50 -0.08 6.88
CA HIS A 215 -14.30 -1.41 7.44
C HIS A 215 -13.52 -1.48 8.77
N PHE A 216 -13.38 -0.38 9.49
CA PHE A 216 -12.89 -0.45 10.86
C PHE A 216 -13.96 -0.99 11.80
N SER A 217 -13.55 -1.84 12.73
CA SER A 217 -14.42 -2.40 13.77
C SER A 217 -14.37 -1.56 15.04
N ARG A 218 -15.53 -1.37 15.68
CA ARG A 218 -15.58 -0.69 16.96
C ARG A 218 -15.36 -1.69 18.10
N THR A 219 -14.43 -1.35 19.01
CA THR A 219 -14.18 -2.13 20.21
C THR A 219 -14.27 -1.27 21.49
N ASN A 220 -14.37 -1.89 22.65
CA ASN A 220 -14.16 -1.26 23.96
C ASN A 220 -12.98 -1.90 24.69
N ALA A 221 -12.31 -2.87 24.07
CA ALA A 221 -11.12 -3.53 24.56
C ALA A 221 -9.83 -2.83 24.10
N ASP A 222 -8.69 -3.49 24.23
CA ASP A 222 -7.44 -3.04 23.65
C ASP A 222 -7.53 -3.06 22.12
N LEU A 223 -6.96 -2.02 21.51
CA LEU A 223 -7.03 -1.81 20.06
C LEU A 223 -6.09 -2.76 19.32
N THR A 224 -6.63 -3.46 18.33
CA THR A 224 -5.85 -4.16 17.31
C THR A 224 -5.93 -3.43 15.96
N PRO A 225 -5.03 -3.70 15.00
CA PRO A 225 -5.09 -3.06 13.68
C PRO A 225 -6.47 -3.18 13.02
N GLY A 226 -6.99 -2.07 12.48
CA GLY A 226 -8.33 -2.01 11.90
C GLY A 226 -9.45 -1.75 12.91
N GLU A 227 -9.12 -1.40 14.14
CA GLU A 227 -10.11 -1.10 15.18
C GLU A 227 -10.06 0.35 15.65
N PHE A 228 -11.19 0.79 16.21
CA PHE A 228 -11.28 2.09 16.88
C PHE A 228 -12.14 2.01 18.14
N ARG A 229 -11.90 2.92 19.09
CA ARG A 229 -12.72 3.09 20.28
C ARG A 229 -13.00 4.55 20.60
N GLY A 230 -14.12 4.83 21.23
CA GLY A 230 -14.47 6.17 21.69
C GLY A 230 -14.31 6.31 23.19
N VAL A 231 -13.46 7.24 23.64
CA VAL A 231 -13.19 7.52 25.05
C VAL A 231 -13.46 9.00 25.34
N GLY A 232 -14.52 9.29 26.11
CA GLY A 232 -14.92 10.69 26.41
C GLY A 232 -15.14 11.51 25.13
N ASN A 233 -14.39 12.57 24.94
CA ASN A 233 -14.40 13.41 23.74
C ASN A 233 -13.36 13.03 22.69
N ARG A 234 -12.75 11.85 22.82
CA ARG A 234 -11.67 11.35 21.94
C ARG A 234 -12.12 10.08 21.21
N ILE A 235 -11.56 9.87 20.02
CA ILE A 235 -11.59 8.60 19.31
C ILE A 235 -10.15 8.14 19.14
N ASP A 236 -9.86 6.93 19.59
CA ASP A 236 -8.60 6.24 19.37
C ASP A 236 -8.78 5.29 18.20
N ILE A 237 -7.88 5.32 17.22
CA ILE A 237 -7.91 4.54 15.98
C ILE A 237 -6.60 3.81 15.84
N MET A 238 -6.62 2.52 15.52
CA MET A 238 -5.43 1.73 15.20
C MET A 238 -5.43 1.41 13.70
N PRO A 239 -4.70 2.18 12.86
CA PRO A 239 -4.63 1.93 11.43
C PRO A 239 -3.98 0.57 11.11
N VAL A 240 -4.38 -0.04 10.01
CA VAL A 240 -3.82 -1.34 9.57
C VAL A 240 -2.37 -1.20 9.09
N SER A 241 -2.03 -0.05 8.49
CA SER A 241 -0.72 0.23 7.90
C SER A 241 0.34 0.66 8.92
N GLU A 242 -0.06 1.05 10.13
CA GLU A 242 0.81 1.70 11.11
C GLU A 242 1.01 0.86 12.37
N ARG A 243 2.08 1.15 13.11
CA ARG A 243 2.32 0.58 14.44
C ARG A 243 1.84 1.49 15.57
N HIS A 244 1.38 2.68 15.22
CA HIS A 244 1.01 3.71 16.17
C HIS A 244 -0.49 3.97 16.13
N MET A 245 -1.04 4.29 17.27
CA MET A 245 -2.43 4.67 17.43
C MET A 245 -2.61 6.15 17.08
N VAL A 246 -3.70 6.48 16.42
CA VAL A 246 -4.11 7.86 16.14
C VAL A 246 -5.21 8.26 17.12
N ALA A 247 -4.97 9.29 17.91
CA ALA A 247 -5.95 9.85 18.84
C ALA A 247 -6.51 11.16 18.29
N VAL A 248 -7.82 11.20 18.06
CA VAL A 248 -8.54 12.37 17.56
C VAL A 248 -9.39 12.95 18.67
N THR A 249 -9.04 14.14 19.15
CA THR A 249 -9.75 14.84 20.24
C THR A 249 -10.67 15.88 19.68
N PHE A 250 -11.91 15.90 20.16
CA PHE A 250 -12.96 16.82 19.74
C PHE A 250 -13.14 17.98 20.72
N VAL A 251 -13.38 19.17 20.17
CA VAL A 251 -13.87 20.35 20.88
C VAL A 251 -15.23 20.69 20.29
N GLY A 252 -16.30 20.34 20.99
CA GLY A 252 -17.66 20.38 20.44
C GLY A 252 -17.80 19.44 19.22
N ASN A 253 -18.17 20.01 18.07
CA ASN A 253 -18.31 19.29 16.81
C ASN A 253 -17.13 19.54 15.84
N THR A 254 -15.96 19.85 16.38
CA THR A 254 -14.78 20.13 15.57
C THR A 254 -13.61 19.29 16.06
N ILE A 255 -12.76 18.82 15.16
CA ILE A 255 -11.50 18.16 15.51
C ILE A 255 -10.56 19.23 16.08
N GLY A 256 -10.27 19.14 17.36
CA GLY A 256 -9.39 20.08 18.04
C GLY A 256 -7.91 19.68 17.98
N MET A 257 -7.61 18.38 17.97
CA MET A 257 -6.24 17.87 18.00
C MET A 257 -6.18 16.46 17.43
N ILE A 258 -5.09 16.17 16.73
CA ILE A 258 -4.76 14.83 16.22
C ILE A 258 -3.35 14.49 16.71
N GLN A 259 -3.22 13.36 17.41
CA GLN A 259 -1.97 12.89 17.98
C GLN A 259 -1.66 11.47 17.53
N VAL A 260 -0.38 11.22 17.21
CA VAL A 260 0.16 9.88 16.99
C VAL A 260 0.76 9.41 18.31
N ILE A 261 0.33 8.25 18.78
CA ILE A 261 0.64 7.74 20.13
C ILE A 261 1.16 6.31 20.02
N ASP A 262 2.19 6.01 20.79
CA ASP A 262 2.64 4.63 20.97
C ASP A 262 1.59 3.84 21.78
N PRO A 263 1.02 2.74 21.23
CA PRO A 263 -0.10 2.04 21.87
C PRO A 263 0.31 1.30 23.16
N VAL A 264 1.61 1.02 23.36
CA VAL A 264 2.11 0.29 24.53
C VAL A 264 2.46 1.24 25.67
N SER A 265 3.27 2.26 25.38
CA SER A 265 3.72 3.23 26.38
C SER A 265 2.76 4.40 26.60
N SER A 266 1.79 4.58 25.70
CA SER A 266 0.89 5.75 25.65
C SER A 266 1.62 7.10 25.53
N VAL A 267 2.86 7.10 25.06
CA VAL A 267 3.64 8.31 24.81
C VAL A 267 3.20 8.94 23.50
N ILE A 268 2.98 10.25 23.52
CA ILE A 268 2.72 11.03 22.30
C ILE A 268 4.02 11.13 21.52
N ILE A 269 3.99 10.61 20.27
CA ILE A 269 5.13 10.65 19.36
C ILE A 269 5.13 11.97 18.60
N GLU A 270 3.96 12.37 18.09
CA GLU A 270 3.80 13.54 17.24
C GLU A 270 2.39 14.12 17.35
N GLU A 271 2.26 15.45 17.16
CA GLU A 271 0.99 16.12 16.88
C GLU A 271 0.97 16.56 15.43
N VAL A 272 -0.07 16.14 14.71
CA VAL A 272 -0.19 16.37 13.27
C VAL A 272 -1.39 17.25 12.94
N GLN A 273 -1.27 18.07 11.89
CA GLN A 273 -2.38 18.93 11.42
C GLN A 273 -3.38 18.17 10.55
N ASN A 274 -2.93 17.13 9.87
CA ASN A 274 -3.77 16.26 9.06
C ASN A 274 -3.21 14.83 9.06
N ILE A 275 -4.08 13.86 8.84
CA ILE A 275 -3.69 12.46 8.72
C ILE A 275 -4.67 11.72 7.82
N PHE A 276 -4.16 10.74 7.06
CA PHE A 276 -4.98 9.81 6.30
C PHE A 276 -5.05 8.48 7.05
N ILE A 277 -6.26 7.97 7.23
CA ILE A 277 -6.53 6.64 7.79
C ILE A 277 -7.00 5.75 6.63
N PHE A 278 -6.29 4.63 6.43
CA PHE A 278 -6.57 3.63 5.41
C PHE A 278 -6.97 2.31 6.02
#